data_272d6855baf561b8cf4713d0755c27e8
#
_entry.id   272d6855baf561b8cf4713d0755c27e8
#
_cell.length_a   1.000
_cell.length_b   1.000
_cell.length_c   1.000
_cell.angle_alpha   90.00
_cell.angle_beta   90.00
_cell.angle_gamma   90.00
#
_symmetry.space_group_name_H-M   'P 1'
#
loop_
_entity.id
_entity.type
_entity.pdbx_description
1 polymer ?
#
loop_
_entity_poly.entity_id
_entity_poly.type
_entity_poly.pdbx_seq_one_letter_code
_entity_poly.pdbx_strand_id
1 'polypeptide(L)'
;MSETSKFTDDILAVSKEKARQIVEQAEQEHKRLLEDAYATIGREENEILRSAQTQAEGIKRRKISEVRHQAKLLEQSEKDKILSSVLEDVRAKLRESTRDQKTYLAYLIRLAADAIRQLGMDDVTVHLSSEDLKRIDSALFTREVAKHTPPIKLEIAKEPIEASGGVVVASKDGRIRIVNTFEQRFEALEPRMLIEAGRILFSEK
;
A
#
# COMPACT_ATOMS: atom_id res chain seq x y z
N MET A 1 72.94 39.03 -75.17
CA MET A 1 71.79 38.28 -74.62
C MET A 1 70.58 39.13 -74.89
N SER A 2 69.59 38.58 -75.63
CA SER A 2 68.38 39.36 -76.08
C SER A 2 67.49 39.70 -74.93
N GLU A 3 66.93 40.93 -74.92
CA GLU A 3 65.93 41.41 -73.93
C GLU A 3 64.75 40.46 -73.79
N THR A 4 64.38 39.71 -74.80
CA THR A 4 63.35 38.64 -74.83
C THR A 4 63.68 37.46 -73.91
N SER A 5 65.00 37.11 -73.74
CA SER A 5 65.39 36.04 -72.83
C SER A 5 65.21 36.40 -71.35
N LYS A 6 65.55 37.65 -71.00
CA LYS A 6 65.32 38.14 -69.61
C LYS A 6 63.82 38.19 -69.25
N PHE A 7 62.98 38.66 -70.17
CA PHE A 7 61.53 38.71 -69.94
C PHE A 7 60.86 37.35 -69.76
N THR A 8 61.33 36.33 -70.52
CA THR A 8 60.84 34.96 -70.33
C THR A 8 61.30 34.36 -69.00
N ASP A 9 62.52 34.63 -68.58
CA ASP A 9 63.04 34.14 -67.27
C ASP A 9 62.33 34.83 -66.11
N ASP A 10 61.96 36.10 -66.17
CA ASP A 10 61.19 36.82 -65.18
C ASP A 10 59.74 36.27 -65.07
N ILE A 11 59.06 35.97 -66.18
CA ILE A 11 57.72 35.39 -66.20
C ILE A 11 57.77 34.01 -65.61
N LEU A 12 58.77 33.19 -65.91
CA LEU A 12 58.96 31.89 -65.37
C LEU A 12 59.23 31.92 -63.85
N ALA A 13 60.02 32.89 -63.36
CA ALA A 13 60.27 33.06 -61.93
C ALA A 13 59.00 33.48 -61.17
N VAL A 14 58.23 34.42 -61.69
CA VAL A 14 56.97 34.86 -61.12
C VAL A 14 55.93 33.73 -61.10
N SER A 15 55.87 32.91 -62.18
CA SER A 15 54.96 31.77 -62.27
C SER A 15 55.34 30.66 -61.30
N LYS A 16 56.65 30.38 -61.13
CA LYS A 16 57.12 29.38 -60.11
C LYS A 16 56.80 29.85 -58.69
N GLU A 17 57.02 31.20 -58.43
CA GLU A 17 56.71 31.70 -57.11
C GLU A 17 55.20 31.66 -56.79
N LYS A 18 54.31 32.00 -57.74
CA LYS A 18 52.89 31.86 -57.61
C LYS A 18 52.47 30.38 -57.38
N ALA A 19 53.07 29.44 -58.15
CA ALA A 19 52.79 28.02 -57.97
C ALA A 19 53.19 27.54 -56.56
N ARG A 20 54.35 28.00 -56.06
CA ARG A 20 54.83 27.69 -54.71
C ARG A 20 53.88 28.23 -53.65
N GLN A 21 53.42 29.48 -53.78
CA GLN A 21 52.46 30.09 -52.84
C GLN A 21 51.13 29.34 -52.83
N ILE A 22 50.61 28.89 -53.98
CA ILE A 22 49.40 28.13 -54.08
C ILE A 22 49.55 26.78 -53.35
N VAL A 23 50.66 26.08 -53.54
CA VAL A 23 50.92 24.81 -52.85
C VAL A 23 51.04 25.02 -51.34
N GLU A 24 51.79 26.02 -50.88
CA GLU A 24 51.92 26.34 -49.46
C GLU A 24 50.61 26.72 -48.82
N GLN A 25 49.77 27.53 -49.49
CA GLN A 25 48.40 27.80 -49.01
C GLN A 25 47.54 26.55 -48.93
N ALA A 26 47.58 25.67 -49.92
CA ALA A 26 46.83 24.43 -49.92
C ALA A 26 47.27 23.48 -48.79
N GLU A 27 48.60 23.40 -48.53
CA GLU A 27 49.12 22.60 -47.41
C GLU A 27 48.68 23.18 -46.04
N GLN A 28 48.70 24.50 -45.88
CA GLN A 28 48.23 25.18 -44.66
C GLN A 28 46.74 24.92 -44.43
N GLU A 29 45.95 25.08 -45.51
CA GLU A 29 44.51 24.85 -45.44
C GLU A 29 44.18 23.39 -45.15
N HIS A 30 44.88 22.45 -45.77
CA HIS A 30 44.74 21.02 -45.48
C HIS A 30 45.04 20.70 -44.01
N LYS A 31 46.19 21.25 -43.48
CA LYS A 31 46.53 21.05 -42.06
C LYS A 31 45.45 21.61 -41.13
N ARG A 32 44.94 22.79 -41.40
CA ARG A 32 43.85 23.41 -40.63
C ARG A 32 42.57 22.59 -40.65
N LEU A 33 42.18 22.08 -41.82
CA LEU A 33 41.01 21.22 -41.96
C LEU A 33 41.15 19.92 -41.17
N LEU A 34 42.32 19.30 -41.14
CA LEU A 34 42.58 18.11 -40.33
C LEU A 34 42.51 18.43 -38.83
N GLU A 35 43.11 19.54 -38.39
CA GLU A 35 43.04 19.93 -36.97
C GLU A 35 41.61 20.23 -36.53
N ASP A 36 40.81 20.89 -37.35
CA ASP A 36 39.40 21.15 -37.07
C ASP A 36 38.55 19.85 -37.04
N ALA A 37 38.85 18.93 -37.96
CA ALA A 37 38.17 17.63 -37.99
C ALA A 37 38.47 16.79 -36.73
N TYR A 38 39.76 16.70 -36.34
CA TYR A 38 40.13 16.00 -35.11
C TYR A 38 39.53 16.65 -33.84
N ALA A 39 39.52 17.97 -33.79
CA ALA A 39 38.88 18.70 -32.67
C ALA A 39 37.38 18.46 -32.62
N THR A 40 36.71 18.32 -33.75
CA THR A 40 35.30 18.03 -33.84
C THR A 40 35.00 16.60 -33.41
N ILE A 41 35.75 15.63 -33.91
CA ILE A 41 35.64 14.20 -33.51
C ILE A 41 35.84 14.06 -31.99
N GLY A 42 36.86 14.71 -31.42
CA GLY A 42 37.11 14.67 -29.98
C GLY A 42 35.98 15.28 -29.13
N ARG A 43 35.31 16.31 -29.64
CA ARG A 43 34.12 16.87 -28.97
C ARG A 43 32.93 15.90 -29.01
N GLU A 44 32.64 15.35 -30.18
CA GLU A 44 31.54 14.40 -30.37
C GLU A 44 31.76 13.13 -29.55
N GLU A 45 32.98 12.59 -29.52
CA GLU A 45 33.32 11.43 -28.68
C GLU A 45 33.04 11.70 -27.20
N ASN A 46 33.50 12.87 -26.70
CA ASN A 46 33.26 13.25 -25.32
C ASN A 46 31.76 13.44 -24.99
N GLU A 47 30.98 14.00 -25.91
CA GLU A 47 29.53 14.13 -25.74
C GLU A 47 28.84 12.78 -25.68
N ILE A 48 29.20 11.86 -26.58
CA ILE A 48 28.66 10.48 -26.59
C ILE A 48 28.98 9.77 -25.27
N LEU A 49 30.23 9.84 -24.81
CA LEU A 49 30.65 9.23 -23.55
C LEU A 49 29.91 9.80 -22.35
N ARG A 50 29.78 11.13 -22.26
CA ARG A 50 29.00 11.79 -21.18
C ARG A 50 27.54 11.40 -21.21
N SER A 51 26.92 11.36 -22.40
CA SER A 51 25.54 10.93 -22.57
C SER A 51 25.35 9.48 -22.12
N ALA A 52 26.24 8.58 -22.56
CA ALA A 52 26.20 7.17 -22.16
C ALA A 52 26.36 6.97 -20.65
N GLN A 53 27.29 7.70 -20.01
CA GLN A 53 27.45 7.68 -18.55
C GLN A 53 26.21 8.17 -17.83
N THR A 54 25.62 9.28 -18.26
CA THR A 54 24.39 9.84 -17.66
C THR A 54 23.22 8.84 -17.80
N GLN A 55 23.08 8.22 -18.95
CA GLN A 55 22.05 7.20 -19.18
C GLN A 55 22.26 5.98 -18.30
N ALA A 56 23.49 5.49 -18.21
CA ALA A 56 23.85 4.34 -17.37
C ALA A 56 23.54 4.61 -15.89
N GLU A 57 23.92 5.77 -15.37
CA GLU A 57 23.59 6.20 -14.02
C GLU A 57 22.08 6.34 -13.80
N GLY A 58 21.34 6.85 -14.78
CA GLY A 58 19.89 6.94 -14.75
C GLY A 58 19.21 5.56 -14.67
N ILE A 59 19.70 4.61 -15.48
CA ILE A 59 19.23 3.22 -15.46
C ILE A 59 19.53 2.57 -14.10
N LYS A 60 20.77 2.73 -13.61
CA LYS A 60 21.19 2.19 -12.31
C LYS A 60 20.31 2.71 -11.16
N ARG A 61 20.07 4.04 -11.11
CA ARG A 61 19.21 4.65 -10.10
C ARG A 61 17.78 4.12 -10.16
N ARG A 62 17.19 4.03 -11.35
CA ARG A 62 15.86 3.47 -11.55
C ARG A 62 15.76 2.02 -11.07
N LYS A 63 16.74 1.17 -11.44
CA LYS A 63 16.76 -0.23 -11.01
C LYS A 63 16.89 -0.38 -9.49
N ILE A 64 17.74 0.40 -8.86
CA ILE A 64 17.86 0.38 -7.39
C ILE A 64 16.55 0.83 -6.72
N SER A 65 15.90 1.87 -7.24
CA SER A 65 14.62 2.35 -6.70
C SER A 65 13.52 1.31 -6.88
N GLU A 66 13.44 0.67 -8.04
CA GLU A 66 12.49 -0.41 -8.32
C GLU A 66 12.64 -1.58 -7.35
N VAL A 67 13.87 -2.08 -7.17
CA VAL A 67 14.16 -3.18 -6.25
C VAL A 67 13.84 -2.82 -4.81
N ARG A 68 14.18 -1.60 -4.38
CA ARG A 68 13.82 -1.12 -3.03
C ARG A 68 12.31 -1.04 -2.83
N HIS A 69 11.59 -0.60 -3.85
CA HIS A 69 10.13 -0.55 -3.79
C HIS A 69 9.52 -1.95 -3.69
N GLN A 70 9.99 -2.89 -4.51
CA GLN A 70 9.56 -4.29 -4.47
C GLN A 70 9.85 -4.95 -3.11
N ALA A 71 11.03 -4.71 -2.55
CA ALA A 71 11.39 -5.21 -1.22
C ALA A 71 10.46 -4.67 -0.13
N LYS A 72 10.12 -3.37 -0.19
CA LYS A 72 9.19 -2.75 0.74
C LYS A 72 7.75 -3.30 0.62
N LEU A 73 7.29 -3.54 -0.61
CA LEU A 73 5.98 -4.17 -0.85
C LEU A 73 5.93 -5.59 -0.30
N LEU A 74 7.00 -6.37 -0.50
CA LEU A 74 7.10 -7.72 0.03
C LEU A 74 7.08 -7.71 1.56
N GLU A 75 7.87 -6.86 2.19
CA GLU A 75 7.87 -6.68 3.65
C GLU A 75 6.48 -6.34 4.18
N GLN A 76 5.79 -5.40 3.52
CA GLN A 76 4.43 -5.01 3.90
C GLN A 76 3.46 -6.19 3.77
N SER A 77 3.52 -6.92 2.66
CA SER A 77 2.69 -8.11 2.44
C SER A 77 2.89 -9.19 3.51
N GLU A 78 4.13 -9.43 3.93
CA GLU A 78 4.40 -10.40 5.00
C GLU A 78 3.90 -9.89 6.36
N LYS A 79 4.02 -8.60 6.67
CA LYS A 79 3.43 -8.01 7.88
C LYS A 79 1.91 -8.16 7.89
N ASP A 80 1.24 -7.91 6.77
CA ASP A 80 -0.21 -8.02 6.64
C ASP A 80 -0.68 -9.49 6.83
N LYS A 81 0.08 -10.48 6.33
CA LYS A 81 -0.20 -11.90 6.57
C LYS A 81 -0.13 -12.26 8.05
N ILE A 82 0.92 -11.79 8.73
CA ILE A 82 1.08 -12.05 10.18
C ILE A 82 -0.08 -11.42 10.96
N LEU A 83 -0.44 -10.17 10.67
CA LEU A 83 -1.56 -9.49 11.32
C LEU A 83 -2.88 -10.22 11.08
N SER A 84 -3.15 -10.66 9.84
CA SER A 84 -4.34 -11.43 9.50
C SER A 84 -4.40 -12.74 10.28
N SER A 85 -3.28 -13.47 10.39
CA SER A 85 -3.22 -14.71 11.19
C SER A 85 -3.53 -14.46 12.66
N VAL A 86 -3.00 -13.37 13.24
CA VAL A 86 -3.31 -13.00 14.64
C VAL A 86 -4.80 -12.71 14.82
N LEU A 87 -5.44 -12.02 13.87
CA LEU A 87 -6.87 -11.75 13.94
C LEU A 87 -7.71 -13.04 13.81
N GLU A 88 -7.29 -13.97 12.97
CA GLU A 88 -7.94 -15.29 12.88
C GLU A 88 -7.83 -16.07 14.18
N ASP A 89 -6.69 -16.06 14.84
CA ASP A 89 -6.49 -16.67 16.15
C ASP A 89 -7.40 -16.04 17.21
N VAL A 90 -7.56 -14.72 17.19
CA VAL A 90 -8.48 -14.02 18.10
C VAL A 90 -9.93 -14.44 17.85
N ARG A 91 -10.35 -14.53 16.58
CA ARG A 91 -11.68 -15.01 16.21
C ARG A 91 -11.93 -16.45 16.69
N ALA A 92 -10.92 -17.32 16.52
CA ALA A 92 -11.00 -18.71 16.99
C ALA A 92 -11.15 -18.77 18.53
N LYS A 93 -10.37 -18.00 19.27
CA LYS A 93 -10.46 -17.91 20.75
C LYS A 93 -11.79 -17.33 21.22
N LEU A 94 -12.35 -16.35 20.51
CA LEU A 94 -13.68 -15.84 20.82
C LEU A 94 -14.76 -16.94 20.69
N ARG A 95 -14.73 -17.71 19.60
CA ARG A 95 -15.65 -18.86 19.44
C ARG A 95 -15.45 -19.91 20.53
N GLU A 96 -14.21 -20.17 20.92
CA GLU A 96 -13.92 -21.13 21.99
C GLU A 96 -14.44 -20.63 23.35
N SER A 97 -14.43 -19.33 23.63
CA SER A 97 -14.94 -18.75 24.86
C SER A 97 -16.45 -18.97 25.08
N THR A 98 -17.22 -19.25 24.01
CA THR A 98 -18.64 -19.61 24.13
C THR A 98 -18.88 -21.01 24.75
N ARG A 99 -17.83 -21.83 24.88
CA ARG A 99 -17.92 -23.16 25.47
C ARG A 99 -18.13 -23.13 26.98
N ASP A 100 -17.57 -22.13 27.68
CA ASP A 100 -17.88 -21.92 29.10
C ASP A 100 -19.27 -21.29 29.25
N GLN A 101 -20.25 -22.14 29.35
CA GLN A 101 -21.66 -21.77 29.36
C GLN A 101 -22.01 -20.75 30.44
N LYS A 102 -21.38 -20.83 31.63
CA LYS A 102 -21.71 -19.96 32.77
C LYS A 102 -21.21 -18.54 32.56
N THR A 103 -19.96 -18.39 32.15
CA THR A 103 -19.35 -17.09 31.86
C THR A 103 -19.98 -16.48 30.61
N TYR A 104 -20.25 -17.29 29.59
CA TYR A 104 -20.88 -16.85 28.36
C TYR A 104 -22.32 -16.36 28.56
N LEU A 105 -23.14 -17.06 29.36
CA LEU A 105 -24.51 -16.62 29.69
C LEU A 105 -24.50 -15.27 30.39
N ALA A 106 -23.64 -15.08 31.37
CA ALA A 106 -23.51 -13.80 32.06
C ALA A 106 -23.13 -12.65 31.09
N TYR A 107 -22.27 -12.96 30.11
CA TYR A 107 -21.88 -12.01 29.06
C TYR A 107 -23.07 -11.68 28.13
N LEU A 108 -23.84 -12.66 27.68
CA LEU A 108 -25.04 -12.44 26.86
C LEU A 108 -26.10 -11.60 27.57
N ILE A 109 -26.34 -11.86 28.87
CA ILE A 109 -27.25 -11.06 29.68
C ILE A 109 -26.83 -9.59 29.72
N ARG A 110 -25.52 -9.35 29.92
CA ARG A 110 -24.98 -8.00 29.92
C ARG A 110 -25.13 -7.32 28.55
N LEU A 111 -24.82 -8.02 27.46
CA LEU A 111 -24.98 -7.49 26.10
C LEU A 111 -26.43 -7.16 25.78
N ALA A 112 -27.37 -8.00 26.17
CA ALA A 112 -28.80 -7.77 26.00
C ALA A 112 -29.26 -6.55 26.80
N ALA A 113 -28.88 -6.47 28.10
CA ALA A 113 -29.24 -5.34 28.95
C ALA A 113 -28.68 -4.01 28.43
N ASP A 114 -27.43 -3.99 27.94
CA ASP A 114 -26.81 -2.81 27.34
C ASP A 114 -27.54 -2.38 26.05
N ALA A 115 -27.89 -3.32 25.17
CA ALA A 115 -28.63 -3.05 23.96
C ALA A 115 -30.05 -2.53 24.24
N ILE A 116 -30.73 -3.12 25.21
CA ILE A 116 -32.06 -2.67 25.63
C ILE A 116 -32.03 -1.23 26.16
N ARG A 117 -31.05 -0.90 26.99
CA ARG A 117 -30.87 0.46 27.51
C ARG A 117 -30.59 1.48 26.39
N GLN A 118 -29.81 1.07 25.39
CA GLN A 118 -29.51 1.92 24.22
C GLN A 118 -30.75 2.10 23.33
N LEU A 119 -31.58 1.05 23.19
CA LEU A 119 -32.80 1.11 22.40
C LEU A 119 -33.87 2.02 23.04
N GLY A 120 -33.95 2.01 24.37
CA GLY A 120 -34.84 2.91 25.13
C GLY A 120 -36.35 2.66 24.91
N MET A 121 -36.72 1.41 24.58
CA MET A 121 -38.10 1.02 24.31
C MET A 121 -38.62 0.02 25.35
N ASP A 122 -39.94 0.06 25.62
CA ASP A 122 -40.57 -0.76 26.63
C ASP A 122 -40.99 -2.17 26.13
N ASP A 123 -41.04 -2.40 24.80
CA ASP A 123 -41.40 -3.66 24.18
C ASP A 123 -40.32 -4.05 23.15
N VAL A 124 -39.56 -5.08 23.46
CA VAL A 124 -38.36 -5.49 22.71
C VAL A 124 -38.31 -6.98 22.44
N THR A 125 -37.73 -7.34 21.32
CA THR A 125 -37.47 -8.71 20.92
C THR A 125 -35.96 -8.95 20.88
N VAL A 126 -35.52 -10.01 21.56
CA VAL A 126 -34.12 -10.45 21.58
C VAL A 126 -33.96 -11.63 20.65
N HIS A 127 -33.03 -11.52 19.72
CA HIS A 127 -32.65 -12.59 18.80
C HIS A 127 -31.29 -13.17 19.23
N LEU A 128 -31.20 -14.47 19.27
CA LEU A 128 -30.03 -15.24 19.65
C LEU A 128 -29.57 -16.14 18.48
N SER A 129 -28.35 -16.67 18.55
CA SER A 129 -27.87 -17.66 17.60
C SER A 129 -28.65 -18.99 17.74
N SER A 130 -28.59 -19.82 16.71
CA SER A 130 -29.23 -21.16 16.75
C SER A 130 -28.67 -22.07 17.84
N GLU A 131 -27.39 -21.92 18.20
CA GLU A 131 -26.76 -22.64 19.29
C GLU A 131 -27.21 -22.13 20.65
N ASP A 132 -27.32 -20.82 20.81
CA ASP A 132 -27.71 -20.17 22.06
C ASP A 132 -29.18 -20.46 22.39
N LEU A 133 -30.07 -20.46 21.41
CA LEU A 133 -31.47 -20.84 21.58
C LEU A 133 -31.65 -22.27 22.07
N LYS A 134 -30.73 -23.19 21.73
CA LYS A 134 -30.78 -24.58 22.19
C LYS A 134 -30.20 -24.79 23.59
N ARG A 135 -29.24 -23.95 23.99
CA ARG A 135 -28.46 -24.07 25.23
C ARG A 135 -29.02 -23.28 26.40
N ILE A 136 -29.70 -22.16 26.09
CA ILE A 136 -30.13 -21.19 27.10
C ILE A 136 -31.58 -21.44 27.47
N ASP A 137 -31.84 -21.49 28.79
CA ASP A 137 -33.20 -21.46 29.31
C ASP A 137 -33.75 -20.01 29.11
N SER A 138 -34.73 -19.90 28.22
CA SER A 138 -35.34 -18.62 27.86
C SER A 138 -35.97 -17.89 29.04
N ALA A 139 -36.59 -18.63 29.98
CA ALA A 139 -37.22 -18.04 31.16
C ALA A 139 -36.18 -17.51 32.16
N LEU A 140 -35.08 -18.26 32.35
CA LEU A 140 -33.97 -17.85 33.18
C LEU A 140 -33.28 -16.61 32.56
N PHE A 141 -33.02 -16.62 31.25
CA PHE A 141 -32.39 -15.49 30.54
C PHE A 141 -33.21 -14.22 30.67
N THR A 142 -34.52 -14.30 30.37
CA THR A 142 -35.43 -13.13 30.47
C THR A 142 -35.44 -12.55 31.88
N ARG A 143 -35.52 -13.44 32.90
CA ARG A 143 -35.54 -13.03 34.34
C ARG A 143 -34.23 -12.33 34.72
N GLU A 144 -33.08 -12.88 34.28
CA GLU A 144 -31.79 -12.29 34.61
C GLU A 144 -31.56 -10.93 33.89
N VAL A 145 -31.97 -10.83 32.61
CA VAL A 145 -31.92 -9.55 31.87
C VAL A 145 -32.76 -8.49 32.51
N ALA A 146 -34.00 -8.87 32.98
CA ALA A 146 -34.90 -7.96 33.64
C ALA A 146 -34.36 -7.34 34.95
N LYS A 147 -33.40 -8.02 35.63
CA LYS A 147 -32.71 -7.45 36.80
C LYS A 147 -31.78 -6.28 36.45
N HIS A 148 -31.34 -6.19 35.20
CA HIS A 148 -30.37 -5.19 34.73
C HIS A 148 -30.98 -4.12 33.82
N THR A 149 -32.29 -4.18 33.59
CA THR A 149 -33.01 -3.26 32.71
C THR A 149 -34.19 -2.61 33.46
N PRO A 150 -34.70 -1.45 32.99
CA PRO A 150 -35.99 -0.95 33.44
C PRO A 150 -37.12 -1.99 33.23
N PRO A 151 -38.30 -1.82 33.85
CA PRO A 151 -39.42 -2.71 33.56
C PRO A 151 -39.81 -2.65 32.09
N ILE A 152 -39.61 -3.76 31.38
CA ILE A 152 -39.84 -3.89 29.94
C ILE A 152 -40.56 -5.20 29.64
N LYS A 153 -41.23 -5.25 28.50
CA LYS A 153 -41.74 -6.48 27.92
C LYS A 153 -40.70 -7.05 26.96
N LEU A 154 -40.06 -8.16 27.37
CA LEU A 154 -39.01 -8.81 26.61
C LEU A 154 -39.51 -10.16 26.05
N GLU A 155 -39.43 -10.32 24.74
CA GLU A 155 -39.70 -11.58 24.04
C GLU A 155 -38.42 -12.09 23.40
N ILE A 156 -38.21 -13.43 23.43
CA ILE A 156 -37.11 -14.08 22.69
C ILE A 156 -37.66 -14.54 21.36
N ALA A 157 -37.03 -14.10 20.27
CA ALA A 157 -37.41 -14.54 18.93
C ALA A 157 -37.17 -16.05 18.72
N LYS A 158 -38.08 -16.69 18.02
CA LYS A 158 -37.92 -18.09 17.62
C LYS A 158 -36.96 -18.25 16.44
N GLU A 159 -36.84 -17.23 15.62
CA GLU A 159 -35.96 -17.22 14.47
C GLU A 159 -34.54 -16.88 14.91
N PRO A 160 -33.55 -17.77 14.65
CA PRO A 160 -32.17 -17.56 15.03
C PRO A 160 -31.53 -16.52 14.12
N ILE A 161 -30.48 -15.86 14.64
CA ILE A 161 -29.58 -15.04 13.84
C ILE A 161 -28.36 -15.88 13.37
N GLU A 162 -27.83 -15.51 12.23
CA GLU A 162 -26.56 -16.06 11.72
C GLU A 162 -25.38 -15.35 12.41
N ALA A 163 -25.01 -15.80 13.60
CA ALA A 163 -23.88 -15.30 14.36
C ALA A 163 -23.21 -16.41 15.15
N SER A 164 -21.90 -16.30 15.40
CA SER A 164 -21.14 -17.22 16.25
C SER A 164 -21.45 -17.01 17.74
N GLY A 165 -22.13 -15.91 18.09
CA GLY A 165 -22.52 -15.57 19.44
C GLY A 165 -22.92 -14.10 19.58
N GLY A 166 -23.44 -13.74 20.75
CA GLY A 166 -23.97 -12.41 21.01
C GLY A 166 -25.48 -12.29 20.82
N VAL A 167 -25.99 -11.08 20.78
CA VAL A 167 -27.43 -10.80 20.73
C VAL A 167 -27.75 -9.70 19.72
N VAL A 168 -28.96 -9.77 19.14
CA VAL A 168 -29.57 -8.65 18.43
C VAL A 168 -30.86 -8.30 19.16
N VAL A 169 -30.99 -7.04 19.57
CA VAL A 169 -32.18 -6.54 20.21
C VAL A 169 -32.92 -5.62 19.23
N ALA A 170 -34.18 -5.92 19.00
CA ALA A 170 -35.03 -5.17 18.09
C ALA A 170 -36.26 -4.59 18.82
N SER A 171 -36.75 -3.46 18.30
CA SER A 171 -38.11 -2.98 18.66
C SER A 171 -39.14 -4.01 18.18
N LYS A 172 -40.33 -4.05 18.81
CA LYS A 172 -41.40 -4.99 18.44
C LYS A 172 -41.83 -4.88 16.98
N ASP A 173 -41.79 -3.67 16.42
CA ASP A 173 -42.11 -3.43 15.02
C ASP A 173 -40.93 -3.74 14.06
N GLY A 174 -39.78 -4.16 14.60
CA GLY A 174 -38.57 -4.54 13.84
C GLY A 174 -37.84 -3.37 13.15
N ARG A 175 -38.28 -2.13 13.34
CA ARG A 175 -37.72 -0.95 12.63
C ARG A 175 -36.36 -0.52 13.17
N ILE A 176 -36.14 -0.68 14.47
CA ILE A 176 -34.90 -0.31 15.12
C ILE A 176 -34.27 -1.58 15.67
N ARG A 177 -33.01 -1.78 15.38
CA ARG A 177 -32.25 -2.93 15.85
C ARG A 177 -30.88 -2.52 16.35
N ILE A 178 -30.47 -3.07 17.46
CA ILE A 178 -29.10 -2.94 17.99
C ILE A 178 -28.44 -4.32 17.87
N VAL A 179 -27.37 -4.36 17.08
CA VAL A 179 -26.62 -5.58 16.82
C VAL A 179 -25.40 -5.60 17.74
N ASN A 180 -25.38 -6.59 18.65
CA ASN A 180 -24.27 -6.84 19.58
C ASN A 180 -23.76 -8.28 19.42
N THR A 181 -23.53 -8.68 18.17
CA THR A 181 -22.90 -9.99 17.85
C THR A 181 -21.38 -9.90 17.94
N PHE A 182 -20.73 -11.04 18.03
CA PHE A 182 -19.27 -11.13 18.03
C PHE A 182 -18.69 -10.56 16.74
N GLU A 183 -19.29 -10.85 15.60
CA GLU A 183 -18.87 -10.39 14.29
C GLU A 183 -18.88 -8.86 14.23
N GLN A 184 -20.00 -8.25 14.60
CA GLN A 184 -20.15 -6.78 14.59
C GLN A 184 -19.16 -6.09 15.53
N ARG A 185 -18.97 -6.63 16.72
CA ARG A 185 -18.03 -6.09 17.70
C ARG A 185 -16.59 -6.28 17.26
N PHE A 186 -16.28 -7.43 16.65
CA PHE A 186 -14.96 -7.69 16.09
C PHE A 186 -14.66 -6.69 14.97
N GLU A 187 -15.57 -6.54 14.00
CA GLU A 187 -15.42 -5.60 12.89
C GLU A 187 -15.20 -4.15 13.38
N ALA A 188 -15.97 -3.73 14.38
CA ALA A 188 -15.82 -2.40 14.97
C ALA A 188 -14.47 -2.19 15.68
N LEU A 189 -13.86 -3.25 16.22
CA LEU A 189 -12.59 -3.21 16.95
C LEU A 189 -11.38 -3.56 16.07
N GLU A 190 -11.57 -4.19 14.92
CA GLU A 190 -10.52 -4.68 14.03
C GLU A 190 -9.47 -3.60 13.70
N PRO A 191 -9.83 -2.36 13.33
CA PRO A 191 -8.83 -1.33 13.04
C PRO A 191 -7.92 -1.02 14.24
N ARG A 192 -8.49 -1.00 15.45
CA ARG A 192 -7.73 -0.79 16.68
C ARG A 192 -6.83 -1.96 17.01
N MET A 193 -7.33 -3.18 16.85
CA MET A 193 -6.56 -4.40 17.07
C MET A 193 -5.37 -4.50 16.11
N LEU A 194 -5.56 -4.15 14.84
CA LEU A 194 -4.48 -4.10 13.85
C LEU A 194 -3.37 -3.11 14.23
N ILE A 195 -3.74 -1.92 14.67
CA ILE A 195 -2.78 -0.89 15.11
C ILE A 195 -1.99 -1.39 16.32
N GLU A 196 -2.66 -1.92 17.34
CA GLU A 196 -2.00 -2.41 18.55
C GLU A 196 -1.14 -3.64 18.29
N ALA A 197 -1.64 -4.61 17.51
CA ALA A 197 -0.86 -5.78 17.11
C ALA A 197 0.37 -5.37 16.29
N GLY A 198 0.21 -4.45 15.35
CA GLY A 198 1.31 -3.92 14.56
C GLY A 198 2.37 -3.23 15.42
N ARG A 199 1.94 -2.46 16.43
CA ARG A 199 2.82 -1.83 17.40
C ARG A 199 3.59 -2.85 18.23
N ILE A 200 2.93 -3.90 18.72
CA ILE A 200 3.57 -4.93 19.56
C ILE A 200 4.56 -5.78 18.75
N LEU A 201 4.18 -6.15 17.51
CA LEU A 201 4.95 -7.09 16.71
C LEU A 201 6.09 -6.45 15.93
N PHE A 202 5.95 -5.18 15.51
CA PHE A 202 6.85 -4.54 14.55
C PHE A 202 7.46 -3.22 15.05
N SER A 203 7.17 -2.76 16.30
CA SER A 203 7.90 -1.63 16.86
C SER A 203 9.34 -2.06 17.16
N GLU A 204 10.28 -1.38 16.54
CA GLU A 204 11.68 -1.46 16.94
C GLU A 204 11.80 -1.02 18.41
N LYS A 205 12.52 -1.83 19.20
CA LYS A 205 12.85 -1.50 20.59
C LYS A 205 13.95 -0.45 20.63
#